data_c080f297080762e9077e9d074f7bdf4a
#
_entry.id   c080f297080762e9077e9d074f7bdf4a
#
_cell.length_a   1.000
_cell.length_b   1.000
_cell.length_c   1.000
_cell.angle_alpha   90.00
_cell.angle_beta   90.00
_cell.angle_gamma   90.00
#
_symmetry.space_group_name_H-M   'P 1'
#
loop_
_entity.id
_entity.type
_entity.pdbx_description
1 polymer ?
#
loop_
_entity_poly.entity_id
_entity_poly.type
_entity_poly.pdbx_seq_one_letter_code
_entity_poly.pdbx_strand_id
1 'polypeptide(L)'
;AGSQEEPELSDIRFDDGTAQLFGCENMMGLSIQRVDLLQRAVGEFHRLAQSDGLESVAKAKQAMDIINSISDPELTELAPQVTSALIDGEDTPDFSFELAQSLDDERLKARDMLFSGDVERAIESAQSTLERMDRIFAENPGVPRYFNSYAERVIYNRMFATEGERTVLIPDNLFYMHMELADLLAQVKGVDAALPHLNAMVRYAPAYPLSHLKLAVQLGRAEDWDPARAA
;
A
#
# COMPACT_ATOMS: atom_id res chain seq x y z
N ALA A 1 -6.74 -43.55 0.35
CA ALA A 1 -7.01 -42.38 -0.45
C ALA A 1 -7.63 -41.33 0.45
N GLY A 2 -6.80 -40.48 1.07
CA GLY A 2 -7.26 -39.38 1.87
C GLY A 2 -7.65 -38.23 0.90
N SER A 3 -8.89 -37.85 0.92
CA SER A 3 -9.35 -36.61 0.33
C SER A 3 -8.66 -35.48 1.10
N GLN A 4 -7.69 -34.81 0.50
CA GLN A 4 -7.25 -33.52 0.98
C GLN A 4 -8.43 -32.57 0.68
N GLU A 5 -9.19 -32.23 1.72
CA GLU A 5 -10.11 -31.13 1.66
C GLU A 5 -9.26 -29.88 1.36
N GLU A 6 -9.50 -29.27 0.19
CA GLU A 6 -8.97 -27.94 -0.08
C GLU A 6 -9.53 -27.01 1.00
N PRO A 7 -8.68 -26.28 1.74
CA PRO A 7 -9.18 -25.38 2.76
C PRO A 7 -10.08 -24.35 2.11
N GLU A 8 -11.30 -24.22 2.61
CA GLU A 8 -12.19 -23.16 2.18
C GLU A 8 -11.51 -21.80 2.38
N LEU A 9 -11.74 -20.87 1.46
CA LEU A 9 -11.18 -19.51 1.53
C LEU A 9 -11.50 -18.81 2.86
N SER A 10 -12.57 -19.24 3.54
CA SER A 10 -12.98 -18.78 4.86
C SER A 10 -12.00 -19.16 5.98
N ASP A 11 -11.20 -20.20 5.78
CA ASP A 11 -10.23 -20.68 6.78
C ASP A 11 -8.87 -19.98 6.71
N ILE A 12 -8.70 -19.11 5.72
CA ILE A 12 -7.48 -18.37 5.55
C ILE A 12 -7.53 -17.13 6.43
N ARG A 13 -6.89 -17.22 7.58
CA ARG A 13 -6.72 -16.09 8.48
C ARG A 13 -5.57 -15.23 8.01
N PHE A 14 -5.93 -14.01 7.72
CA PHE A 14 -4.96 -12.96 7.55
C PHE A 14 -4.82 -12.19 8.84
N ASP A 15 -3.85 -11.37 9.05
CA ASP A 15 -3.79 -10.26 9.98
C ASP A 15 -4.99 -10.22 10.97
N ASP A 16 -5.09 -11.27 11.78
CA ASP A 16 -6.23 -11.54 12.66
C ASP A 16 -6.58 -10.35 13.56
N GLY A 17 -5.55 -9.58 13.95
CA GLY A 17 -5.72 -8.44 14.84
C GLY A 17 -6.58 -7.35 14.23
N THR A 18 -6.33 -6.94 12.99
CA THR A 18 -7.09 -5.87 12.32
C THR A 18 -8.52 -6.31 12.04
N ALA A 19 -8.71 -7.54 11.53
CA ALA A 19 -10.05 -8.07 11.26
C ALA A 19 -10.89 -8.12 12.54
N GLN A 20 -10.33 -8.57 13.65
CA GLN A 20 -11.01 -8.63 14.95
C GLN A 20 -11.39 -7.24 15.46
N LEU A 21 -10.49 -6.25 15.35
CA LEU A 21 -10.77 -4.87 15.78
C LEU A 21 -11.96 -4.27 15.05
N PHE A 22 -12.17 -4.64 13.79
CA PHE A 22 -13.33 -4.19 13.01
C PHE A 22 -14.54 -5.12 13.12
N GLY A 23 -14.49 -6.16 13.96
CA GLY A 23 -15.58 -7.10 14.13
C GLY A 23 -15.85 -7.98 12.90
N CYS A 24 -14.84 -8.18 12.05
CA CYS A 24 -14.93 -9.03 10.88
C CYS A 24 -14.51 -10.45 11.24
N GLU A 25 -15.28 -11.45 10.80
CA GLU A 25 -14.95 -12.86 11.01
C GLU A 25 -13.71 -13.28 10.21
N ASN A 26 -13.50 -12.62 9.07
CA ASN A 26 -12.37 -12.86 8.18
C ASN A 26 -12.03 -11.60 7.37
N MET A 27 -10.99 -11.66 6.55
CA MET A 27 -10.55 -10.55 5.73
C MET A 27 -11.51 -10.16 4.60
N MET A 28 -12.53 -10.98 4.31
CA MET A 28 -13.56 -10.63 3.32
C MET A 28 -14.31 -9.35 3.68
N GLY A 29 -14.38 -9.01 4.97
CA GLY A 29 -14.98 -7.77 5.45
C GLY A 29 -14.08 -6.54 5.38
N LEU A 30 -12.79 -6.73 5.09
CA LEU A 30 -11.82 -5.64 4.97
C LEU A 30 -11.45 -5.40 3.51
N SER A 31 -11.37 -4.13 3.13
CA SER A 31 -10.85 -3.75 1.81
C SER A 31 -9.35 -4.02 1.70
N ILE A 32 -8.91 -4.39 0.50
CA ILE A 32 -7.48 -4.42 0.14
C ILE A 32 -6.95 -3.03 -0.24
N GLN A 33 -7.82 -2.03 -0.34
CA GLN A 33 -7.46 -0.68 -0.70
C GLN A 33 -7.19 0.15 0.56
N ARG A 34 -6.06 0.85 0.55
CA ARG A 34 -5.63 1.69 1.68
C ARG A 34 -6.68 2.73 2.07
N VAL A 35 -7.24 3.44 1.10
CA VAL A 35 -8.22 4.50 1.37
C VAL A 35 -9.46 3.99 2.09
N ASP A 36 -9.96 2.81 1.69
CA ASP A 36 -11.14 2.22 2.32
C ASP A 36 -10.83 1.78 3.75
N LEU A 37 -9.65 1.22 3.99
CA LEU A 37 -9.21 0.83 5.34
C LEU A 37 -9.09 2.05 6.26
N LEU A 38 -8.53 3.14 5.77
CA LEU A 38 -8.40 4.38 6.55
C LEU A 38 -9.77 5.01 6.87
N GLN A 39 -10.68 5.04 5.91
CA GLN A 39 -12.04 5.54 6.12
C GLN A 39 -12.82 4.65 7.11
N ARG A 40 -12.59 3.36 7.06
CA ARG A 40 -13.18 2.44 8.04
C ARG A 40 -12.66 2.68 9.45
N ALA A 41 -11.37 2.99 9.60
CA ALA A 41 -10.80 3.36 10.89
C ALA A 41 -11.46 4.64 11.44
N VAL A 42 -11.64 5.66 10.61
CA VAL A 42 -12.34 6.91 11.00
C VAL A 42 -13.78 6.61 11.44
N GLY A 43 -14.49 5.76 10.73
CA GLY A 43 -15.84 5.30 11.11
C GLY A 43 -15.85 4.61 12.47
N GLU A 44 -14.86 3.79 12.78
CA GLU A 44 -14.73 3.16 14.09
C GLU A 44 -14.44 4.17 15.20
N PHE A 45 -13.66 5.21 14.96
CA PHE A 45 -13.43 6.27 15.93
C PHE A 45 -14.72 7.00 16.26
N HIS A 46 -15.56 7.32 15.27
CA HIS A 46 -16.89 7.92 15.49
C HIS A 46 -17.81 6.96 16.28
N ARG A 47 -17.80 5.69 15.95
CA ARG A 47 -18.57 4.68 16.67
C ARG A 47 -18.16 4.61 18.15
N LEU A 48 -16.86 4.60 18.42
CA LEU A 48 -16.34 4.63 19.79
C LEU A 48 -16.77 5.88 20.54
N ALA A 49 -16.67 7.04 19.88
CA ALA A 49 -17.07 8.31 20.49
C ALA A 49 -18.54 8.32 20.92
N GLN A 50 -19.40 7.71 20.15
CA GLN A 50 -20.86 7.66 20.37
C GLN A 50 -21.32 6.48 21.22
N SER A 51 -20.43 5.51 21.51
CA SER A 51 -20.84 4.33 22.25
C SER A 51 -21.13 4.62 23.71
N ASP A 52 -22.24 4.03 24.21
CA ASP A 52 -22.58 4.05 25.62
C ASP A 52 -21.91 2.87 26.34
N GLY A 53 -21.57 3.03 27.61
CA GLY A 53 -21.06 1.95 28.45
C GLY A 53 -19.56 1.73 28.39
N LEU A 54 -18.81 2.49 27.60
CA LEU A 54 -17.35 2.53 27.62
C LEU A 54 -16.87 3.83 28.29
N GLU A 55 -15.87 3.70 29.15
CA GLU A 55 -15.17 4.85 29.69
C GLU A 55 -14.27 5.51 28.62
N SER A 56 -14.06 6.81 28.75
CA SER A 56 -13.25 7.60 27.80
C SER A 56 -11.86 7.03 27.59
N VAL A 57 -11.21 6.58 28.64
CA VAL A 57 -9.88 5.96 28.56
C VAL A 57 -9.92 4.65 27.76
N ALA A 58 -10.96 3.84 27.95
CA ALA A 58 -11.15 2.60 27.20
C ALA A 58 -11.39 2.87 25.72
N LYS A 59 -12.17 3.91 25.37
CA LYS A 59 -12.38 4.35 24.00
C LYS A 59 -11.05 4.76 23.33
N ALA A 60 -10.26 5.58 24.01
CA ALA A 60 -8.96 6.02 23.53
C ALA A 60 -8.00 4.83 23.31
N LYS A 61 -8.00 3.86 24.22
CA LYS A 61 -7.20 2.66 24.11
C LYS A 61 -7.59 1.82 22.88
N GLN A 62 -8.89 1.62 22.66
CA GLN A 62 -9.37 0.89 21.47
C GLN A 62 -9.00 1.60 20.18
N ALA A 63 -9.12 2.93 20.14
CA ALA A 63 -8.68 3.71 18.98
C ALA A 63 -7.17 3.54 18.73
N MET A 64 -6.35 3.57 19.77
CA MET A 64 -4.90 3.33 19.63
C MET A 64 -4.58 1.91 19.17
N ASP A 65 -5.34 0.92 19.60
CA ASP A 65 -5.18 -0.45 19.12
C ASP A 65 -5.45 -0.55 17.61
N ILE A 66 -6.47 0.15 17.12
CA ILE A 66 -6.76 0.24 15.69
C ILE A 66 -5.62 0.93 14.94
N ILE A 67 -5.17 2.07 15.41
CA ILE A 67 -4.08 2.85 14.80
C ILE A 67 -2.80 2.02 14.72
N ASN A 68 -2.43 1.37 15.81
CA ASN A 68 -1.23 0.54 15.88
C ASN A 68 -1.32 -0.72 15.03
N SER A 69 -2.50 -1.33 14.93
CA SER A 69 -2.72 -2.50 14.09
C SER A 69 -2.60 -2.19 12.61
N ILE A 70 -3.17 -1.07 12.16
CA ILE A 70 -3.08 -0.63 10.76
C ILE A 70 -1.68 -0.11 10.44
N SER A 71 -1.06 0.61 11.37
CA SER A 71 0.28 1.21 11.23
C SER A 71 0.48 2.09 10.01
N ASP A 72 -0.59 2.70 9.52
CA ASP A 72 -0.48 3.63 8.39
C ASP A 72 0.15 4.95 8.82
N PRO A 73 1.08 5.54 8.04
CA PRO A 73 1.78 6.76 8.44
C PRO A 73 0.86 7.96 8.65
N GLU A 74 -0.17 8.14 7.80
CA GLU A 74 -1.12 9.25 7.99
C GLU A 74 -2.06 9.02 9.18
N LEU A 75 -2.49 7.78 9.38
CA LEU A 75 -3.36 7.43 10.50
C LEU A 75 -2.63 7.58 11.84
N THR A 76 -1.37 7.20 11.90
CA THR A 76 -0.54 7.34 13.10
C THR A 76 -0.37 8.81 13.51
N GLU A 77 -0.26 9.72 12.57
CA GLU A 77 -0.18 11.16 12.83
C GLU A 77 -1.44 11.71 13.49
N LEU A 78 -2.58 11.08 13.30
CA LEU A 78 -3.86 11.49 13.89
C LEU A 78 -4.05 11.01 15.33
N ALA A 79 -3.19 10.14 15.84
CA ALA A 79 -3.34 9.53 17.16
C ALA A 79 -3.55 10.56 18.30
N PRO A 80 -2.79 11.67 18.40
CA PRO A 80 -3.01 12.66 19.45
C PRO A 80 -4.40 13.32 19.38
N GLN A 81 -4.88 13.65 18.18
CA GLN A 81 -6.20 14.29 17.99
C GLN A 81 -7.34 13.32 18.33
N VAL A 82 -7.23 12.07 17.88
CA VAL A 82 -8.23 11.04 18.11
C VAL A 82 -8.33 10.72 19.61
N THR A 83 -7.21 10.46 20.25
CA THR A 83 -7.20 10.12 21.71
C THR A 83 -7.65 11.29 22.56
N SER A 84 -7.23 12.50 22.25
CA SER A 84 -7.65 13.71 22.98
C SER A 84 -9.17 13.93 22.90
N ALA A 85 -9.75 13.81 21.72
CA ALA A 85 -11.20 13.94 21.54
C ALA A 85 -11.96 12.89 22.34
N LEU A 86 -11.54 11.62 22.28
CA LEU A 86 -12.21 10.53 23.01
C LEU A 86 -12.08 10.68 24.53
N ILE A 87 -10.92 11.10 25.03
CA ILE A 87 -10.72 11.37 26.47
C ILE A 87 -11.60 12.51 26.95
N ASP A 88 -11.77 13.55 26.15
CA ASP A 88 -12.60 14.71 26.47
C ASP A 88 -14.11 14.44 26.30
N GLY A 89 -14.49 13.25 25.86
CA GLY A 89 -15.89 12.88 25.63
C GLY A 89 -16.50 13.53 24.39
N GLU A 90 -15.66 13.99 23.47
CA GLU A 90 -16.07 14.63 22.23
C GLU A 90 -16.01 13.61 21.07
N ASP A 91 -16.74 13.89 19.98
CA ASP A 91 -16.60 13.13 18.75
C ASP A 91 -15.25 13.44 18.08
N THR A 92 -14.71 12.43 17.40
CA THR A 92 -13.51 12.63 16.61
C THR A 92 -13.85 13.36 15.31
N PRO A 93 -12.97 14.25 14.82
CA PRO A 93 -13.23 14.93 13.54
C PRO A 93 -13.19 13.96 12.36
N ASP A 94 -13.81 14.38 11.26
CA ASP A 94 -13.59 13.74 9.98
C ASP A 94 -12.20 14.10 9.47
N PHE A 95 -11.47 13.08 9.01
CA PHE A 95 -10.12 13.26 8.50
C PHE A 95 -10.08 13.02 7.00
N SER A 96 -9.35 13.85 6.28
CA SER A 96 -8.99 13.63 4.90
C SER A 96 -7.56 13.11 4.81
N PHE A 97 -7.35 12.07 3.99
CA PHE A 97 -6.04 11.47 3.78
C PHE A 97 -5.48 11.96 2.46
N GLU A 98 -4.52 12.88 2.52
CA GLU A 98 -4.07 13.67 1.38
C GLU A 98 -2.91 13.02 0.60
N LEU A 99 -2.24 12.02 1.18
CA LEU A 99 -1.05 11.42 0.57
C LEU A 99 -1.32 10.85 -0.83
N ALA A 100 -2.40 10.07 -0.97
CA ALA A 100 -2.79 9.50 -2.27
C ALA A 100 -3.21 10.59 -3.26
N GLN A 101 -3.93 11.62 -2.81
CA GLN A 101 -4.32 12.74 -3.66
C GLN A 101 -3.13 13.56 -4.12
N SER A 102 -2.19 13.84 -3.23
CA SER A 102 -0.93 14.51 -3.55
C SER A 102 -0.15 13.75 -4.62
N LEU A 103 -0.13 12.42 -4.53
CA LEU A 103 0.52 11.56 -5.52
C LEU A 103 -0.18 11.61 -6.88
N ASP A 104 -1.50 11.62 -6.91
CA ASP A 104 -2.26 11.80 -8.16
C ASP A 104 -2.00 13.16 -8.80
N ASP A 105 -1.92 14.21 -8.01
CA ASP A 105 -1.62 15.56 -8.50
C ASP A 105 -0.22 15.60 -9.14
N GLU A 106 0.76 14.96 -8.55
CA GLU A 106 2.11 14.87 -9.10
C GLU A 106 2.17 14.01 -10.38
N ARG A 107 1.39 12.93 -10.46
CA ARG A 107 1.25 12.12 -11.69
C ARG A 107 0.66 12.95 -12.82
N LEU A 108 -0.36 13.76 -12.56
CA LEU A 108 -0.96 14.66 -13.56
C LEU A 108 0.03 15.71 -14.02
N LYS A 109 0.81 16.32 -13.13
CA LYS A 109 1.86 17.26 -13.50
C LYS A 109 2.91 16.63 -14.41
N ALA A 110 3.38 15.43 -14.08
CA ALA A 110 4.33 14.70 -14.90
C ALA A 110 3.77 14.38 -16.28
N ARG A 111 2.50 13.98 -16.36
CA ARG A 111 1.80 13.76 -17.63
C ARG A 111 1.72 15.02 -18.48
N ASP A 112 1.38 16.14 -17.87
CA ASP A 112 1.31 17.44 -18.57
C ASP A 112 2.68 17.84 -19.12
N MET A 113 3.75 17.62 -18.37
CA MET A 113 5.12 17.84 -18.83
C MET A 113 5.46 16.96 -20.04
N LEU A 114 5.06 15.68 -20.04
CA LEU A 114 5.25 14.77 -21.17
C LEU A 114 4.49 15.25 -22.41
N PHE A 115 3.24 15.66 -22.26
CA PHE A 115 2.45 16.18 -23.37
C PHE A 115 3.01 17.48 -23.93
N SER A 116 3.69 18.27 -23.12
CA SER A 116 4.40 19.47 -23.54
C SER A 116 5.76 19.20 -24.19
N GLY A 117 6.16 17.93 -24.26
CA GLY A 117 7.46 17.53 -24.80
C GLY A 117 8.64 17.67 -23.84
N ASP A 118 8.38 17.99 -22.58
CA ASP A 118 9.43 18.17 -21.56
C ASP A 118 9.67 16.88 -20.77
N VAL A 119 10.25 15.89 -21.47
CA VAL A 119 10.46 14.53 -20.96
C VAL A 119 11.39 14.52 -19.76
N GLU A 120 12.49 15.27 -19.79
CA GLU A 120 13.45 15.29 -18.70
C GLU A 120 12.86 15.83 -17.40
N ARG A 121 12.09 16.91 -17.45
CA ARG A 121 11.40 17.45 -16.28
C ARG A 121 10.34 16.49 -15.75
N ALA A 122 9.62 15.79 -16.62
CA ALA A 122 8.66 14.77 -16.23
C ALA A 122 9.32 13.64 -15.46
N ILE A 123 10.45 13.15 -15.93
CA ILE A 123 11.22 12.10 -15.27
C ILE A 123 11.73 12.57 -13.91
N GLU A 124 12.36 13.74 -13.85
CA GLU A 124 12.89 14.29 -12.57
C GLU A 124 11.79 14.50 -11.55
N SER A 125 10.65 15.07 -11.97
CA SER A 125 9.49 15.28 -11.10
C SER A 125 8.94 13.96 -10.56
N ALA A 126 8.77 12.96 -11.42
CA ALA A 126 8.30 11.64 -11.03
C ALA A 126 9.28 10.94 -10.08
N GLN A 127 10.57 10.96 -10.37
CA GLN A 127 11.60 10.36 -9.52
C GLN A 127 11.65 11.01 -8.14
N SER A 128 11.58 12.33 -8.08
CA SER A 128 11.56 13.08 -6.82
C SER A 128 10.33 12.74 -5.96
N THR A 129 9.17 12.66 -6.58
CA THR A 129 7.93 12.28 -5.90
C THR A 129 8.01 10.85 -5.36
N LEU A 130 8.46 9.91 -6.19
CA LEU A 130 8.59 8.50 -5.78
C LEU A 130 9.60 8.32 -4.66
N GLU A 131 10.73 8.99 -4.73
CA GLU A 131 11.73 8.94 -3.66
C GLU A 131 11.17 9.41 -2.33
N ARG A 132 10.43 10.50 -2.33
CA ARG A 132 9.77 11.03 -1.13
C ARG A 132 8.71 10.07 -0.58
N MET A 133 7.84 9.53 -1.45
CA MET A 133 6.77 8.62 -1.04
C MET A 133 7.32 7.27 -0.58
N ASP A 134 8.29 6.71 -1.28
CA ASP A 134 8.95 5.47 -0.88
C ASP A 134 9.62 5.61 0.49
N ARG A 135 10.21 6.76 0.77
CA ARG A 135 10.85 7.05 2.06
C ARG A 135 9.83 7.08 3.19
N ILE A 136 8.67 7.68 3.00
CA ILE A 136 7.60 7.71 4.00
C ILE A 136 7.24 6.29 4.45
N PHE A 137 7.07 5.38 3.51
CA PHE A 137 6.72 3.99 3.81
C PHE A 137 7.92 3.16 4.29
N ALA A 138 9.12 3.46 3.85
CA ALA A 138 10.34 2.79 4.31
C ALA A 138 10.66 3.13 5.78
N GLU A 139 10.44 4.37 6.19
CA GLU A 139 10.64 4.82 7.57
C GLU A 139 9.48 4.44 8.51
N ASN A 140 8.33 4.10 7.96
CA ASN A 140 7.16 3.67 8.72
C ASN A 140 7.33 2.24 9.22
N PRO A 141 6.90 1.92 10.45
CA PRO A 141 6.89 0.52 10.91
C PRO A 141 5.99 -0.37 10.05
N GLY A 142 6.42 -1.61 9.85
CA GLY A 142 5.70 -2.57 9.04
C GLY A 142 6.26 -2.74 7.65
N VAL A 143 5.62 -3.59 6.87
CA VAL A 143 6.06 -3.99 5.53
C VAL A 143 5.10 -3.42 4.50
N PRO A 144 5.54 -2.44 3.69
CA PRO A 144 4.66 -1.82 2.71
C PRO A 144 4.39 -2.76 1.53
N ARG A 145 3.10 -2.93 1.19
CA ARG A 145 2.65 -3.82 0.11
C ARG A 145 1.47 -3.24 -0.65
N TYR A 146 1.39 -3.62 -1.91
CA TYR A 146 0.27 -3.39 -2.80
C TYR A 146 -0.35 -4.71 -3.22
N PHE A 147 -1.67 -4.78 -3.26
CA PHE A 147 -2.43 -5.93 -3.76
C PHE A 147 -3.42 -5.50 -4.83
N ASN A 148 -3.35 -6.15 -5.99
CA ASN A 148 -4.27 -5.88 -7.09
C ASN A 148 -5.64 -6.58 -6.89
N SER A 149 -5.65 -7.67 -6.14
CA SER A 149 -6.86 -8.44 -5.86
C SER A 149 -6.81 -9.06 -4.46
N TYR A 150 -7.96 -9.45 -3.98
CA TYR A 150 -8.08 -10.17 -2.72
C TYR A 150 -7.35 -11.52 -2.75
N ALA A 151 -7.50 -12.26 -3.85
CA ALA A 151 -6.81 -13.55 -4.03
C ALA A 151 -5.29 -13.40 -3.96
N GLU A 152 -4.75 -12.31 -4.49
CA GLU A 152 -3.32 -12.00 -4.42
C GLU A 152 -2.85 -11.78 -3.00
N ARG A 153 -3.65 -11.11 -2.18
CA ARG A 153 -3.34 -10.95 -0.75
C ARG A 153 -3.32 -12.29 -0.02
N VAL A 154 -4.26 -13.20 -0.34
CA VAL A 154 -4.27 -14.56 0.19
C VAL A 154 -2.98 -15.30 -0.12
N ILE A 155 -2.57 -15.26 -1.39
CA ILE A 155 -1.33 -15.89 -1.86
C ILE A 155 -0.12 -15.29 -1.14
N TYR A 156 -0.07 -13.98 -1.03
CA TYR A 156 1.00 -13.28 -0.33
C TYR A 156 1.16 -13.78 1.11
N ASN A 157 0.07 -13.81 1.86
CA ASN A 157 0.11 -14.23 3.25
C ASN A 157 0.52 -15.68 3.44
N ARG A 158 0.20 -16.55 2.49
CA ARG A 158 0.58 -17.98 2.58
C ARG A 158 2.02 -18.24 2.16
N MET A 159 2.51 -17.53 1.17
CA MET A 159 3.75 -17.89 0.48
C MET A 159 4.90 -16.91 0.71
N PHE A 160 4.60 -15.66 1.02
CA PHE A 160 5.61 -14.60 1.09
C PHE A 160 5.74 -13.95 2.46
N ALA A 161 4.64 -13.80 3.19
CA ALA A 161 4.66 -13.11 4.47
C ALA A 161 5.44 -13.92 5.52
N THR A 162 6.23 -13.21 6.32
CA THR A 162 6.87 -13.80 7.50
C THR A 162 5.90 -13.87 8.67
N GLU A 163 6.13 -14.79 9.58
CA GLU A 163 5.29 -14.95 10.78
C GLU A 163 5.29 -13.66 11.60
N GLY A 164 4.10 -13.18 11.96
CA GLY A 164 3.93 -11.94 12.73
C GLY A 164 4.17 -10.67 11.92
N GLU A 165 4.33 -10.76 10.61
CA GLU A 165 4.51 -9.60 9.74
C GLU A 165 3.31 -8.65 9.83
N ARG A 166 3.59 -7.36 10.04
CA ARG A 166 2.61 -6.30 9.93
C ARG A 166 2.67 -5.72 8.52
N THR A 167 1.70 -6.09 7.70
CA THR A 167 1.57 -5.59 6.33
C THR A 167 0.86 -4.25 6.33
N VAL A 168 1.49 -3.25 5.72
CA VAL A 168 0.95 -1.88 5.57
C VAL A 168 0.59 -1.66 4.11
N LEU A 169 -0.66 -1.29 3.84
CA LEU A 169 -1.10 -1.00 2.48
C LEU A 169 -0.55 0.35 2.02
N ILE A 170 0.05 0.36 0.84
CA ILE A 170 0.45 1.60 0.16
C ILE A 170 -0.68 2.13 -0.72
N PRO A 171 -0.67 3.43 -1.09
CA PRO A 171 -1.55 3.92 -2.15
C PRO A 171 -1.31 3.16 -3.45
N ASP A 172 -2.39 2.74 -4.14
CA ASP A 172 -2.30 2.02 -5.42
C ASP A 172 -1.48 2.81 -6.44
N ASN A 173 -1.67 4.13 -6.46
CA ASN A 173 -0.99 5.02 -7.39
C ASN A 173 0.52 5.11 -7.16
N LEU A 174 1.03 4.77 -5.99
CA LEU A 174 2.47 4.64 -5.76
C LEU A 174 3.04 3.46 -6.57
N PHE A 175 2.37 2.33 -6.57
CA PHE A 175 2.74 1.19 -7.40
C PHE A 175 2.66 1.53 -8.89
N TYR A 176 1.54 2.09 -9.34
CA TYR A 176 1.34 2.45 -10.74
C TYR A 176 2.31 3.50 -11.24
N MET A 177 2.69 4.45 -10.41
CA MET A 177 3.66 5.48 -10.79
C MET A 177 5.06 4.88 -11.02
N HIS A 178 5.47 3.91 -10.22
CA HIS A 178 6.70 3.15 -10.50
C HIS A 178 6.62 2.42 -11.83
N MET A 179 5.49 1.78 -12.14
CA MET A 179 5.28 1.07 -13.39
C MET A 179 5.33 2.03 -14.59
N GLU A 180 4.63 3.14 -14.51
CA GLU A 180 4.58 4.15 -15.59
C GLU A 180 5.97 4.75 -15.85
N LEU A 181 6.71 5.06 -14.78
CA LEU A 181 8.07 5.59 -14.91
C LEU A 181 9.05 4.54 -15.44
N ALA A 182 8.92 3.29 -15.03
CA ALA A 182 9.72 2.19 -15.57
C ALA A 182 9.52 2.03 -17.07
N ASP A 183 8.28 2.06 -17.53
CA ASP A 183 7.96 1.97 -18.96
C ASP A 183 8.54 3.15 -19.75
N LEU A 184 8.42 4.36 -19.24
CA LEU A 184 8.99 5.55 -19.86
C LEU A 184 10.51 5.51 -19.92
N LEU A 185 11.18 5.18 -18.81
CA LEU A 185 12.63 5.11 -18.74
C LEU A 185 13.20 4.01 -19.66
N ALA A 186 12.53 2.87 -19.75
CA ALA A 186 12.94 1.80 -20.66
C ALA A 186 12.93 2.26 -22.12
N GLN A 187 11.98 3.13 -22.49
CA GLN A 187 11.88 3.68 -23.84
C GLN A 187 12.91 4.75 -24.14
N VAL A 188 13.16 5.66 -23.21
CA VAL A 188 13.98 6.85 -23.47
C VAL A 188 15.42 6.75 -22.96
N LYS A 189 15.69 5.95 -21.94
CA LYS A 189 17.02 5.84 -21.31
C LYS A 189 17.58 4.42 -21.25
N GLY A 190 16.75 3.44 -21.57
CA GLY A 190 17.15 2.02 -21.54
C GLY A 190 16.80 1.30 -20.24
N VAL A 191 17.05 -0.01 -20.25
CA VAL A 191 16.63 -0.93 -19.19
C VAL A 191 17.26 -0.60 -17.85
N ASP A 192 18.56 -0.22 -17.81
CA ASP A 192 19.26 0.06 -16.56
C ASP A 192 18.59 1.18 -15.76
N ALA A 193 18.10 2.21 -16.44
CA ALA A 193 17.37 3.31 -15.80
C ALA A 193 16.01 2.87 -15.25
N ALA A 194 15.36 1.89 -15.87
CA ALA A 194 14.06 1.36 -15.45
C ALA A 194 14.15 0.37 -14.28
N LEU A 195 15.29 -0.32 -14.12
CA LEU A 195 15.43 -1.40 -13.12
C LEU A 195 15.09 -0.99 -11.68
N PRO A 196 15.48 0.17 -11.14
CA PRO A 196 15.11 0.54 -9.79
C PRO A 196 13.59 0.59 -9.57
N HIS A 197 12.83 1.01 -10.57
CA HIS A 197 11.37 1.10 -10.51
C HIS A 197 10.71 -0.25 -10.71
N LEU A 198 11.25 -1.10 -11.57
CA LEU A 198 10.81 -2.49 -11.72
C LEU A 198 11.05 -3.29 -10.44
N ASN A 199 12.19 -3.09 -9.79
CA ASN A 199 12.49 -3.70 -8.51
C ASN A 199 11.55 -3.18 -7.40
N ALA A 200 11.18 -1.90 -7.43
CA ALA A 200 10.18 -1.35 -6.52
C ALA A 200 8.81 -2.02 -6.69
N MET A 201 8.38 -2.29 -7.92
CA MET A 201 7.15 -3.02 -8.19
C MET A 201 7.17 -4.43 -7.58
N VAL A 202 8.25 -5.17 -7.75
CA VAL A 202 8.41 -6.51 -7.16
C VAL A 202 8.45 -6.43 -5.64
N ARG A 203 9.09 -5.42 -5.08
CA ARG A 203 9.16 -5.21 -3.64
C ARG A 203 7.78 -4.90 -3.04
N TYR A 204 6.99 -4.03 -3.65
CA TYR A 204 5.65 -3.68 -3.19
C TYR A 204 4.61 -4.75 -3.46
N ALA A 205 4.73 -5.47 -4.55
CA ALA A 205 3.75 -6.46 -4.99
C ALA A 205 4.42 -7.77 -5.47
N PRO A 206 5.08 -8.51 -4.56
CA PRO A 206 5.80 -9.72 -4.92
C PRO A 206 4.87 -10.86 -5.38
N ALA A 207 3.62 -10.87 -4.96
CA ALA A 207 2.63 -11.86 -5.37
C ALA A 207 1.87 -11.48 -6.64
N TYR A 208 2.08 -10.26 -7.15
CA TYR A 208 1.41 -9.78 -8.37
C TYR A 208 2.19 -10.23 -9.62
N PRO A 209 1.62 -11.11 -10.45
CA PRO A 209 2.33 -11.65 -11.63
C PRO A 209 2.85 -10.56 -12.57
N LEU A 210 2.12 -9.46 -12.72
CA LEU A 210 2.52 -8.34 -13.58
C LEU A 210 3.87 -7.73 -13.16
N SER A 211 4.16 -7.64 -11.85
CA SER A 211 5.44 -7.13 -11.36
C SER A 211 6.62 -7.93 -11.89
N HIS A 212 6.52 -9.25 -11.82
CA HIS A 212 7.54 -10.18 -12.31
C HIS A 212 7.63 -10.20 -13.84
N LEU A 213 6.48 -10.13 -14.51
CA LEU A 213 6.43 -10.10 -15.96
C LEU A 213 7.09 -8.84 -16.52
N LYS A 214 6.80 -7.69 -15.96
CA LYS A 214 7.43 -6.42 -16.37
C LYS A 214 8.94 -6.44 -16.21
N LEU A 215 9.44 -6.97 -15.09
CA LEU A 215 10.87 -7.13 -14.86
C LEU A 215 11.48 -8.12 -15.86
N ALA A 216 10.87 -9.29 -16.05
CA ALA A 216 11.36 -10.32 -16.95
C ALA A 216 11.42 -9.85 -18.41
N VAL A 217 10.42 -9.10 -18.88
CA VAL A 217 10.40 -8.54 -20.24
C VAL A 217 11.57 -7.58 -20.45
N GLN A 218 11.85 -6.69 -19.49
CA GLN A 218 12.95 -5.74 -19.63
C GLN A 218 14.33 -6.42 -19.51
N LEU A 219 14.48 -7.41 -18.64
CA LEU A 219 15.71 -8.20 -18.57
C LEU A 219 15.96 -8.99 -19.85
N GLY A 220 14.91 -9.56 -20.46
CA GLY A 220 15.00 -10.23 -21.75
C GLY A 220 15.44 -9.27 -22.87
N ARG A 221 14.92 -8.06 -22.90
CA ARG A 221 15.35 -7.02 -23.85
C ARG A 221 16.82 -6.61 -23.66
N ALA A 222 17.29 -6.52 -22.41
CA ALA A 222 18.68 -6.22 -22.11
C ALA A 222 19.62 -7.32 -22.64
N GLU A 223 19.24 -8.58 -22.52
CA GLU A 223 19.99 -9.73 -23.06
C GLU A 223 20.06 -9.70 -24.57
N ASP A 224 18.95 -9.38 -25.25
CA ASP A 224 18.89 -9.29 -26.71
C ASP A 224 19.77 -8.17 -27.29
N TRP A 225 20.07 -7.15 -26.47
CA TRP A 225 20.93 -6.04 -26.85
C TRP A 225 22.39 -6.20 -26.40
N ASP A 226 22.76 -7.33 -25.82
CA ASP A 226 24.15 -7.59 -25.43
C ASP A 226 25.02 -7.82 -26.70
N PRO A 227 25.99 -6.93 -26.98
CA PRO A 227 26.87 -7.07 -28.15
C PRO A 227 27.67 -8.38 -28.15
N ALA A 228 27.92 -8.98 -26.99
CA ALA A 228 28.63 -10.26 -26.87
C ALA A 228 27.81 -11.45 -27.39
N ARG A 229 26.48 -11.32 -27.44
CA ARG A 229 25.57 -12.34 -27.97
C ARG A 229 25.26 -12.15 -29.44
N ALA A 230 25.53 -10.98 -30.01
CA ALA A 230 25.32 -10.68 -31.43
C ALA A 230 26.51 -11.09 -32.33
N ALA A 231 27.58 -11.57 -31.71
CA ALA A 231 28.75 -12.05 -32.42
C ALA A 231 28.67 -13.55 -32.80
#